data_f35c8a8f59e971df746fabbc0dc85cd9
#
_entry.id   f35c8a8f59e971df746fabbc0dc85cd9
#
_cell.length_a   1.000
_cell.length_b   1.000
_cell.length_c   1.000
_cell.angle_alpha   90.00
_cell.angle_beta   90.00
_cell.angle_gamma   90.00
#
_symmetry.space_group_name_H-M   'P 1'
#
loop_
_entity.id
_entity.type
_entity.pdbx_description
1 polymer ?
#
loop_
_entity_poly.entity_id
_entity_poly.type
_entity_poly.pdbx_seq_one_letter_code
_entity_poly.pdbx_strand_id
1 'polypeptide(L)'
;QIVQVITIVNNTTFSVYANNMKSLLADQVTNSEMVIFNRCEESDELVISRRMIKALNRRAQVFFEDERGELIDVQDDVLPFDINADVIEVEDDDYGIWYIDAMDHPDKYNGKIIKMKGIVYKPENYPKQCFAFGRHAMTCCADDIQFIGSICVYENAKELKEGDWIVLTGEIESKYNPEYNENVIFIKCKSYEKSQ
;
A
#
# COMPACT_ATOMS: atom_id res chain seq x y z
N GLN A 1 11.19 17.59 24.44
CA GLN A 1 11.50 16.86 23.21
C GLN A 1 10.62 15.62 23.17
N ILE A 2 9.80 15.44 22.11
CA ILE A 2 9.01 14.21 21.90
C ILE A 2 10.01 13.12 21.49
N VAL A 3 9.96 11.97 22.15
CA VAL A 3 10.83 10.83 21.90
C VAL A 3 10.15 9.82 20.97
N GLN A 4 8.84 9.61 21.17
CA GLN A 4 8.05 8.68 20.38
C GLN A 4 6.57 9.05 20.44
N VAL A 5 5.84 8.81 19.36
CA VAL A 5 4.38 8.99 19.29
C VAL A 5 3.74 7.61 19.19
N ILE A 6 2.95 7.26 20.19
CA ILE A 6 2.26 5.97 20.28
C ILE A 6 0.75 6.24 20.37
N THR A 7 -0.02 5.59 19.51
CA THR A 7 -1.49 5.59 19.58
C THR A 7 -1.98 4.25 20.12
N ILE A 8 -2.81 4.29 21.17
CA ILE A 8 -3.46 3.10 21.72
C ILE A 8 -4.90 3.06 21.22
N VAL A 9 -5.28 1.93 20.64
CA VAL A 9 -6.60 1.69 20.04
C VAL A 9 -7.30 0.57 20.80
N ASN A 10 -8.53 0.81 21.24
CA ASN A 10 -9.36 -0.24 21.82
C ASN A 10 -9.98 -1.07 20.68
N ASN A 11 -9.54 -2.33 20.54
CA ASN A 11 -10.00 -3.22 19.46
C ASN A 11 -11.52 -3.45 19.49
N THR A 12 -12.12 -3.52 20.67
CA THR A 12 -13.59 -3.78 20.79
C THR A 12 -14.47 -2.67 20.22
N THR A 13 -13.92 -1.46 20.05
CA THR A 13 -14.65 -0.30 19.51
C THR A 13 -14.09 0.19 18.17
N PHE A 14 -12.98 -0.38 17.72
CA PHE A 14 -12.26 0.08 16.54
C PHE A 14 -13.14 0.12 15.28
N SER A 15 -13.92 -0.93 15.03
CA SER A 15 -14.79 -1.01 13.84
C SER A 15 -15.81 0.14 13.79
N VAL A 16 -16.31 0.57 14.96
CA VAL A 16 -17.23 1.71 15.06
C VAL A 16 -16.54 3.01 14.67
N TYR A 17 -15.31 3.25 15.18
CA TYR A 17 -14.53 4.43 14.82
C TYR A 17 -14.11 4.41 13.35
N ALA A 18 -13.64 3.28 12.86
CA ALA A 18 -13.22 3.11 11.48
C ALA A 18 -14.35 3.36 10.46
N ASN A 19 -15.58 3.01 10.82
CA ASN A 19 -16.73 3.20 9.93
C ASN A 19 -17.38 4.60 10.04
N ASN A 20 -17.40 5.19 11.25
CA ASN A 20 -18.19 6.39 11.50
C ASN A 20 -17.35 7.65 11.76
N MET A 21 -16.06 7.50 12.11
CA MET A 21 -15.18 8.59 12.52
C MET A 21 -13.81 8.48 11.84
N LYS A 22 -13.79 8.19 10.53
CA LYS A 22 -12.56 7.93 9.76
C LYS A 22 -11.55 9.08 9.87
N SER A 23 -11.99 10.32 9.75
CA SER A 23 -11.11 11.49 9.84
C SER A 23 -10.45 11.60 11.22
N LEU A 24 -11.20 11.35 12.29
CA LEU A 24 -10.63 11.37 13.65
C LEU A 24 -9.59 10.25 13.83
N LEU A 25 -9.87 9.05 13.33
CA LEU A 25 -8.92 7.95 13.36
C LEU A 25 -7.66 8.30 12.54
N ALA A 26 -7.82 8.86 11.35
CA ALA A 26 -6.71 9.28 10.51
C ALA A 26 -5.83 10.31 11.22
N ASP A 27 -6.42 11.36 11.83
CA ASP A 27 -5.68 12.38 12.59
C ASP A 27 -4.88 11.79 13.74
N GLN A 28 -5.43 10.78 14.43
CA GLN A 28 -4.76 10.13 15.55
C GLN A 28 -3.58 9.26 15.11
N VAL A 29 -3.66 8.59 13.97
CA VAL A 29 -2.65 7.61 13.56
C VAL A 29 -1.62 8.16 12.58
N THR A 30 -1.92 9.26 11.85
CA THR A 30 -1.05 9.78 10.78
C THR A 30 0.38 10.07 11.25
N ASN A 31 0.54 10.57 12.47
CA ASN A 31 1.86 10.92 13.02
C ASN A 31 2.37 9.89 14.04
N SER A 32 1.73 8.74 14.17
CA SER A 32 2.14 7.70 15.12
C SER A 32 3.27 6.86 14.54
N GLU A 33 4.30 6.65 15.33
CA GLU A 33 5.36 5.68 15.00
C GLU A 33 4.92 4.25 15.35
N MET A 34 4.01 4.13 16.31
CA MET A 34 3.49 2.86 16.79
C MET A 34 1.99 2.97 17.08
N VAL A 35 1.24 1.96 16.68
CA VAL A 35 -0.18 1.79 17.01
C VAL A 35 -0.34 0.46 17.72
N ILE A 36 -0.88 0.49 18.92
CA ILE A 36 -1.12 -0.69 19.75
C ILE A 36 -2.62 -0.89 19.90
N PHE A 37 -3.11 -1.99 19.36
CA PHE A 37 -4.47 -2.45 19.64
C PHE A 37 -4.46 -3.24 20.94
N ASN A 38 -5.29 -2.86 21.90
CA ASN A 38 -5.47 -3.62 23.14
C ASN A 38 -6.82 -4.34 23.15
N ARG A 39 -6.98 -5.29 24.10
CA ARG A 39 -8.18 -6.12 24.25
C ARG A 39 -8.54 -6.87 22.96
N CYS A 40 -7.54 -7.37 22.29
CA CYS A 40 -7.71 -8.19 21.11
C CYS A 40 -8.04 -9.63 21.50
N GLU A 41 -8.85 -10.27 20.65
CA GLU A 41 -8.99 -11.71 20.57
C GLU A 41 -8.34 -12.18 19.26
N GLU A 42 -7.73 -13.35 19.27
CA GLU A 42 -7.12 -13.92 18.08
C GLU A 42 -8.20 -14.16 17.02
N SER A 43 -8.15 -13.41 15.93
CA SER A 43 -9.11 -13.49 14.82
C SER A 43 -8.56 -12.89 13.54
N ASP A 44 -9.14 -13.26 12.40
CA ASP A 44 -8.79 -12.69 11.09
C ASP A 44 -9.11 -11.18 10.98
N GLU A 45 -9.96 -10.65 11.87
CA GLU A 45 -10.28 -9.22 11.92
C GLU A 45 -9.07 -8.36 12.28
N LEU A 46 -8.08 -8.91 13.02
CA LEU A 46 -6.85 -8.19 13.36
C LEU A 46 -6.01 -7.86 12.13
N VAL A 47 -6.02 -8.74 11.15
CA VAL A 47 -5.38 -8.53 9.84
C VAL A 47 -6.01 -7.34 9.12
N ILE A 48 -7.35 -7.27 9.10
CA ILE A 48 -8.10 -6.17 8.50
C ILE A 48 -7.78 -4.86 9.23
N SER A 49 -7.76 -4.88 10.56
CA SER A 49 -7.41 -3.72 11.37
C SER A 49 -6.00 -3.21 11.08
N ARG A 50 -5.02 -4.11 10.93
CA ARG A 50 -3.64 -3.76 10.52
C ARG A 50 -3.63 -3.07 9.18
N ARG A 51 -4.31 -3.62 8.17
CA ARG A 51 -4.40 -3.03 6.83
C ARG A 51 -5.00 -1.63 6.85
N MET A 52 -6.05 -1.41 7.64
CA MET A 52 -6.67 -0.09 7.76
C MET A 52 -5.71 0.94 8.35
N ILE A 53 -4.94 0.60 9.38
CA ILE A 53 -3.92 1.49 9.93
C ILE A 53 -2.80 1.74 8.92
N LYS A 54 -2.32 0.70 8.24
CA LYS A 54 -1.27 0.82 7.22
C LYS A 54 -1.70 1.68 6.02
N ALA A 55 -2.98 1.66 5.65
CA ALA A 55 -3.54 2.55 4.62
C ALA A 55 -3.52 4.02 5.04
N LEU A 56 -3.67 4.32 6.35
CA LEU A 56 -3.62 5.67 6.90
C LEU A 56 -2.18 6.14 7.20
N ASN A 57 -1.36 5.23 7.71
CA ASN A 57 0.04 5.47 8.06
C ASN A 57 0.88 4.21 7.83
N ARG A 58 1.43 4.08 6.64
CA ARG A 58 2.26 2.95 6.23
C ARG A 58 3.46 2.70 7.16
N ARG A 59 4.04 3.78 7.72
CA ARG A 59 5.25 3.70 8.55
C ARG A 59 4.99 3.26 9.98
N ALA A 60 3.74 3.35 10.47
CA ALA A 60 3.42 2.94 11.82
C ALA A 60 3.65 1.44 12.03
N GLN A 61 4.33 1.08 13.11
CA GLN A 61 4.37 -0.29 13.58
C GLN A 61 3.04 -0.61 14.25
N VAL A 62 2.44 -1.75 13.95
CA VAL A 62 1.13 -2.15 14.48
C VAL A 62 1.29 -3.40 15.34
N PHE A 63 0.87 -3.31 16.59
CA PHE A 63 0.90 -4.40 17.55
C PHE A 63 -0.51 -4.69 18.09
N PHE A 64 -0.72 -5.93 18.48
CA PHE A 64 -1.97 -6.40 19.05
C PHE A 64 -1.69 -7.04 20.40
N GLU A 65 -2.45 -6.65 21.43
CA GLU A 65 -2.37 -7.16 22.79
C GLU A 65 -3.72 -7.72 23.21
N ASP A 66 -3.70 -8.83 23.92
CA ASP A 66 -4.88 -9.38 24.57
C ASP A 66 -5.31 -8.55 25.82
N GLU A 67 -6.30 -9.03 26.56
CA GLU A 67 -6.75 -8.38 27.81
C GLU A 67 -5.69 -8.38 28.93
N ARG A 68 -4.68 -9.23 28.82
CA ARG A 68 -3.60 -9.37 29.81
C ARG A 68 -2.38 -8.55 29.44
N GLY A 69 -2.38 -7.95 28.24
CA GLY A 69 -1.24 -7.24 27.67
C GLY A 69 -0.20 -8.17 27.04
N GLU A 70 -0.57 -9.43 26.74
CA GLU A 70 0.28 -10.34 26.00
C GLU A 70 0.14 -10.06 24.50
N LEU A 71 1.29 -10.02 23.78
CA LEU A 71 1.29 -9.78 22.36
C LEU A 71 0.67 -10.97 21.59
N ILE A 72 -0.26 -10.66 20.72
CA ILE A 72 -0.81 -11.60 19.75
C ILE A 72 0.02 -11.51 18.49
N ASP A 73 0.62 -12.64 18.09
CA ASP A 73 1.32 -12.75 16.82
C ASP A 73 0.30 -12.91 15.68
N VAL A 74 0.02 -11.81 15.02
CA VAL A 74 -0.82 -11.83 13.83
C VAL A 74 0.05 -12.14 12.64
N GLN A 75 -0.08 -13.35 12.11
CA GLN A 75 0.70 -13.82 10.96
C GLN A 75 0.54 -12.87 9.76
N ASP A 76 1.55 -12.84 8.89
CA ASP A 76 1.50 -12.07 7.65
C ASP A 76 0.27 -12.45 6.84
N ASP A 77 -0.35 -11.44 6.26
CA ASP A 77 -1.57 -11.60 5.47
C ASP A 77 -1.42 -12.67 4.39
N VAL A 78 -2.38 -13.57 4.33
CA VAL A 78 -2.56 -14.40 3.14
C VAL A 78 -2.90 -13.44 2.01
N LEU A 79 -1.98 -13.33 1.05
CA LEU A 79 -2.20 -12.48 -0.11
C LEU A 79 -3.32 -13.09 -0.98
N PRO A 80 -4.21 -12.27 -1.55
CA PRO A 80 -5.30 -12.76 -2.39
C PRO A 80 -4.81 -13.26 -3.77
N PHE A 81 -3.53 -13.11 -4.06
CA PHE A 81 -2.87 -13.55 -5.28
C PHE A 81 -1.68 -14.45 -4.98
N ASP A 82 -1.33 -15.32 -5.92
CA ASP A 82 -0.17 -16.21 -5.78
C ASP A 82 1.13 -15.45 -6.07
N ILE A 83 1.87 -15.12 -5.02
CA ILE A 83 3.16 -14.43 -5.14
C ILE A 83 4.25 -15.29 -5.80
N ASN A 84 4.07 -16.59 -5.89
CA ASN A 84 5.03 -17.52 -6.51
C ASN A 84 4.68 -17.87 -7.96
N ALA A 85 3.60 -17.31 -8.50
CA ALA A 85 3.24 -17.46 -9.90
C ALA A 85 4.32 -16.85 -10.82
N ASP A 86 4.47 -17.39 -12.03
CA ASP A 86 5.37 -16.82 -13.06
C ASP A 86 4.98 -15.38 -13.40
N VAL A 87 3.70 -15.07 -13.37
CA VAL A 87 3.13 -13.72 -13.46
C VAL A 87 2.15 -13.55 -12.31
N ILE A 88 2.43 -12.60 -11.44
CA ILE A 88 1.52 -12.25 -10.36
C ILE A 88 0.38 -11.42 -10.95
N GLU A 89 -0.81 -11.97 -11.03
CA GLU A 89 -2.00 -11.24 -11.46
C GLU A 89 -2.66 -10.58 -10.24
N VAL A 90 -2.77 -9.25 -10.28
CA VAL A 90 -3.41 -8.46 -9.23
C VAL A 90 -4.73 -7.92 -9.77
N GLU A 91 -5.81 -8.43 -9.22
CA GLU A 91 -7.16 -8.00 -9.57
C GLU A 91 -7.46 -6.58 -9.08
N ASP A 92 -8.53 -6.00 -9.59
CA ASP A 92 -8.90 -4.61 -9.29
C ASP A 92 -9.10 -4.37 -7.79
N ASP A 93 -9.75 -5.30 -7.09
CA ASP A 93 -10.03 -5.19 -5.65
C ASP A 93 -8.79 -5.45 -4.79
N ASP A 94 -7.78 -6.12 -5.34
CA ASP A 94 -6.56 -6.51 -4.62
C ASP A 94 -5.43 -5.49 -4.74
N TYR A 95 -5.59 -4.47 -5.60
CA TYR A 95 -4.55 -3.47 -5.86
C TYR A 95 -4.04 -2.80 -4.57
N GLY A 96 -4.95 -2.42 -3.68
CA GLY A 96 -4.58 -1.77 -2.42
C GLY A 96 -3.76 -2.68 -1.50
N ILE A 97 -4.12 -3.97 -1.44
CA ILE A 97 -3.41 -4.98 -0.65
C ILE A 97 -2.00 -5.17 -1.22
N TRP A 98 -1.91 -5.38 -2.54
CA TRP A 98 -0.64 -5.49 -3.22
C TRP A 98 0.25 -4.27 -2.99
N TYR A 99 -0.30 -3.06 -3.14
CA TYR A 99 0.46 -1.82 -3.00
C TYR A 99 1.09 -1.68 -1.61
N ILE A 100 0.32 -1.94 -0.55
CA ILE A 100 0.80 -1.86 0.83
C ILE A 100 1.88 -2.93 1.05
N ASP A 101 1.63 -4.19 0.70
CA ASP A 101 2.57 -5.29 0.92
C ASP A 101 3.87 -5.08 0.12
N ALA A 102 3.77 -4.63 -1.13
CA ALA A 102 4.94 -4.38 -1.98
C ALA A 102 5.79 -3.18 -1.51
N MET A 103 5.16 -2.20 -0.87
CA MET A 103 5.87 -1.06 -0.30
C MET A 103 6.50 -1.39 1.07
N ASP A 104 5.87 -2.25 1.87
CA ASP A 104 6.41 -2.70 3.15
C ASP A 104 7.50 -3.77 2.97
N HIS A 105 7.39 -4.60 1.94
CA HIS A 105 8.30 -5.71 1.65
C HIS A 105 8.81 -5.69 0.21
N PRO A 106 9.49 -4.61 -0.25
CA PRO A 106 9.88 -4.44 -1.65
C PRO A 106 10.78 -5.59 -2.17
N ASP A 107 11.63 -6.15 -1.31
CA ASP A 107 12.54 -7.24 -1.69
C ASP A 107 11.81 -8.56 -1.98
N LYS A 108 10.62 -8.76 -1.40
CA LYS A 108 9.73 -9.90 -1.65
C LYS A 108 9.27 -9.97 -3.11
N TYR A 109 9.17 -8.81 -3.76
CA TYR A 109 8.72 -8.67 -5.15
C TYR A 109 9.85 -8.48 -6.16
N ASN A 110 11.08 -8.28 -5.70
CA ASN A 110 12.20 -8.01 -6.59
C ASN A 110 12.43 -9.10 -7.63
N GLY A 111 12.46 -8.73 -8.91
CA GLY A 111 12.61 -9.64 -10.05
C GLY A 111 11.33 -10.38 -10.45
N LYS A 112 10.21 -10.19 -9.76
CA LYS A 112 8.92 -10.82 -10.11
C LYS A 112 8.22 -10.07 -11.23
N ILE A 113 7.46 -10.82 -12.03
CA ILE A 113 6.61 -10.25 -13.08
C ILE A 113 5.23 -10.01 -12.50
N ILE A 114 4.70 -8.80 -12.70
CA ILE A 114 3.37 -8.44 -12.27
C ILE A 114 2.50 -8.05 -13.45
N LYS A 115 1.20 -8.36 -13.38
CA LYS A 115 0.19 -7.89 -14.31
C LYS A 115 -0.96 -7.29 -13.52
N MET A 116 -1.29 -6.03 -13.80
CA MET A 116 -2.35 -5.31 -13.11
C MET A 116 -2.88 -4.14 -13.92
N LYS A 117 -4.10 -3.71 -13.60
CA LYS A 117 -4.75 -2.55 -14.20
C LYS A 117 -4.47 -1.28 -13.39
N GLY A 118 -4.26 -0.14 -14.07
CA GLY A 118 -4.04 1.14 -13.42
C GLY A 118 -4.09 2.31 -14.39
N ILE A 119 -3.90 3.51 -13.84
CA ILE A 119 -3.90 4.79 -14.56
C ILE A 119 -2.46 5.26 -14.77
N VAL A 120 -2.21 5.81 -15.93
CA VAL A 120 -0.95 6.49 -16.27
C VAL A 120 -1.00 7.93 -15.75
N TYR A 121 0.02 8.32 -14.97
CA TYR A 121 0.23 9.69 -14.53
C TYR A 121 1.63 10.15 -14.97
N LYS A 122 1.73 11.33 -15.58
CA LYS A 122 2.97 11.87 -16.17
C LYS A 122 3.38 13.19 -15.53
N PRO A 123 4.07 13.17 -14.40
CA PRO A 123 4.63 14.39 -13.80
C PRO A 123 5.61 15.06 -14.78
N GLU A 124 5.54 16.40 -14.87
CA GLU A 124 6.40 17.19 -15.78
C GLU A 124 7.90 17.00 -15.54
N ASN A 125 8.30 16.69 -14.31
CA ASN A 125 9.68 16.48 -13.89
C ASN A 125 10.22 15.07 -14.14
N TYR A 126 9.39 14.15 -14.68
CA TYR A 126 9.84 12.79 -14.96
C TYR A 126 10.62 12.70 -16.27
N PRO A 127 11.63 11.80 -16.35
CA PRO A 127 12.28 11.46 -17.62
C PRO A 127 11.25 10.98 -18.65
N LYS A 128 11.51 11.26 -19.94
CA LYS A 128 10.57 10.94 -21.04
C LYS A 128 10.16 9.46 -21.15
N GLN A 129 10.99 8.57 -20.60
CA GLN A 129 10.75 7.12 -20.56
C GLN A 129 10.09 6.65 -19.26
N CYS A 130 9.80 7.58 -18.35
CA CYS A 130 9.20 7.28 -17.04
C CYS A 130 7.78 7.85 -16.97
N PHE A 131 6.95 7.15 -16.24
CA PHE A 131 5.62 7.59 -15.82
C PHE A 131 5.29 6.97 -14.47
N ALA A 132 4.36 7.55 -13.75
CA ALA A 132 3.78 6.91 -12.59
C ALA A 132 2.60 6.06 -13.04
N PHE A 133 2.50 4.86 -12.51
CA PHE A 133 1.42 3.92 -12.77
C PHE A 133 0.78 3.52 -11.45
N GLY A 134 -0.53 3.69 -11.35
CA GLY A 134 -1.20 3.48 -10.08
C GLY A 134 -2.69 3.70 -10.13
N ARG A 135 -3.25 4.11 -9.00
CA ARG A 135 -4.68 4.40 -8.82
C ARG A 135 -4.89 5.58 -7.90
N HIS A 136 -6.05 6.18 -8.01
CA HIS A 136 -6.54 7.10 -7.00
C HIS A 136 -7.14 6.29 -5.84
N ALA A 137 -6.63 6.51 -4.64
CA ALA A 137 -7.12 5.91 -3.42
C ALA A 137 -7.68 6.99 -2.50
N MET A 138 -8.83 6.70 -1.91
CA MET A 138 -9.44 7.52 -0.88
C MET A 138 -9.17 6.88 0.47
N THR A 139 -8.45 7.58 1.35
CA THR A 139 -8.07 7.03 2.66
C THR A 139 -9.14 7.24 3.72
N CYS A 140 -9.68 8.46 3.84
CA CYS A 140 -10.67 8.76 4.87
C CYS A 140 -11.91 9.50 4.35
N CYS A 141 -11.78 10.41 3.38
CA CYS A 141 -12.91 11.15 2.80
C CYS A 141 -12.61 11.57 1.35
N ALA A 142 -13.62 12.12 0.67
CA ALA A 142 -13.48 12.53 -0.73
C ALA A 142 -12.43 13.61 -0.97
N ASP A 143 -12.08 14.37 0.06
CA ASP A 143 -11.07 15.43 -0.01
C ASP A 143 -9.63 14.88 0.10
N ASP A 144 -9.48 13.60 0.50
CA ASP A 144 -8.21 12.91 0.68
C ASP A 144 -7.92 11.90 -0.43
N ILE A 145 -8.35 12.19 -1.64
CA ILE A 145 -8.02 11.34 -2.79
C ILE A 145 -6.55 11.58 -3.16
N GLN A 146 -5.74 10.56 -3.02
CA GLN A 146 -4.33 10.58 -3.39
C GLN A 146 -4.05 9.59 -4.51
N PHE A 147 -3.08 9.92 -5.37
CA PHE A 147 -2.56 8.96 -6.32
C PHE A 147 -1.52 8.07 -5.63
N ILE A 148 -1.81 6.78 -5.57
CA ILE A 148 -0.89 5.75 -5.07
C ILE A 148 -0.38 4.93 -6.25
N GLY A 149 0.93 4.74 -6.35
CA GLY A 149 1.50 4.02 -7.47
C GLY A 149 3.01 3.95 -7.43
N SER A 150 3.57 3.33 -8.46
CA SER A 150 5.01 3.12 -8.62
C SER A 150 5.53 3.80 -9.87
N ILE A 151 6.81 4.13 -9.87
CA ILE A 151 7.48 4.65 -11.05
C ILE A 151 7.68 3.50 -12.03
N CYS A 152 7.19 3.70 -13.26
CA CYS A 152 7.37 2.77 -14.35
C CYS A 152 8.37 3.31 -15.37
N VAL A 153 9.20 2.41 -15.88
CA VAL A 153 10.15 2.70 -16.98
C VAL A 153 9.71 1.91 -18.20
N TYR A 154 9.55 2.62 -19.33
CA TYR A 154 9.18 2.02 -20.60
C TYR A 154 9.77 2.82 -21.78
N GLU A 155 10.44 2.17 -22.72
CA GLU A 155 11.09 2.86 -23.84
C GLU A 155 10.12 3.69 -24.68
N ASN A 156 8.90 3.17 -24.90
CA ASN A 156 7.86 3.83 -25.66
C ASN A 156 6.83 4.58 -24.79
N ALA A 157 7.20 5.03 -23.59
CA ALA A 157 6.30 5.75 -22.71
C ALA A 157 5.65 7.00 -23.31
N LYS A 158 6.23 7.56 -24.41
CA LYS A 158 5.67 8.68 -25.18
C LYS A 158 4.31 8.34 -25.85
N GLU A 159 4.02 7.07 -26.08
CA GLU A 159 2.76 6.60 -26.69
C GLU A 159 1.59 6.60 -25.70
N LEU A 160 1.92 6.56 -24.39
CA LEU A 160 0.95 6.64 -23.33
C LEU A 160 0.59 8.10 -23.05
N LYS A 161 -0.68 8.35 -22.77
CA LYS A 161 -1.20 9.66 -22.37
C LYS A 161 -1.54 9.64 -20.89
N GLU A 162 -1.43 10.81 -20.25
CA GLU A 162 -1.93 10.99 -18.91
C GLU A 162 -3.41 10.65 -18.85
N GLY A 163 -3.82 9.91 -17.81
CA GLY A 163 -5.18 9.44 -17.65
C GLY A 163 -5.52 8.16 -18.42
N ASP A 164 -4.62 7.64 -19.26
CA ASP A 164 -4.86 6.34 -19.93
C ASP A 164 -5.00 5.24 -18.88
N TRP A 165 -6.09 4.47 -18.95
CA TRP A 165 -6.24 3.20 -18.24
C TRP A 165 -5.58 2.10 -19.03
N ILE A 166 -4.66 1.38 -18.42
CA ILE A 166 -3.94 0.27 -19.04
C ILE A 166 -3.88 -0.94 -18.12
N VAL A 167 -3.80 -2.14 -18.70
CA VAL A 167 -3.32 -3.33 -18.03
C VAL A 167 -1.85 -3.46 -18.35
N LEU A 168 -1.00 -3.27 -17.35
CA LEU A 168 0.45 -3.30 -17.49
C LEU A 168 0.98 -4.66 -17.09
N THR A 169 1.92 -5.22 -17.87
CA THR A 169 2.77 -6.34 -17.47
C THR A 169 4.21 -5.85 -17.40
N GLY A 170 4.84 -6.04 -16.23
CA GLY A 170 6.20 -5.54 -16.00
C GLY A 170 6.95 -6.31 -14.92
N GLU A 171 8.25 -6.11 -14.88
CA GLU A 171 9.14 -6.67 -13.88
C GLU A 171 9.36 -5.66 -12.75
N ILE A 172 9.21 -6.11 -11.52
CA ILE A 172 9.44 -5.29 -10.34
C ILE A 172 10.93 -5.29 -10.02
N GLU A 173 11.48 -4.09 -9.79
CA GLU A 173 12.82 -3.87 -9.29
C GLU A 173 12.76 -3.12 -7.95
N SER A 174 13.33 -3.71 -6.90
CA SER A 174 13.53 -3.04 -5.61
C SER A 174 14.83 -2.23 -5.66
N LYS A 175 14.75 -0.91 -5.42
CA LYS A 175 15.92 -0.02 -5.44
C LYS A 175 15.87 0.95 -4.28
N TYR A 176 17.04 1.19 -3.68
CA TYR A 176 17.18 2.21 -2.65
C TYR A 176 16.89 3.60 -3.20
N ASN A 177 16.00 4.33 -2.54
CA ASN A 177 15.69 5.72 -2.85
C ASN A 177 16.18 6.61 -1.70
N PRO A 178 17.18 7.49 -1.96
CA PRO A 178 17.75 8.37 -0.93
C PRO A 178 16.74 9.38 -0.36
N GLU A 179 15.72 9.77 -1.14
CA GLU A 179 14.70 10.73 -0.72
C GLU A 179 13.83 10.17 0.40
N TYR A 180 13.52 8.88 0.35
CA TYR A 180 12.72 8.19 1.36
C TYR A 180 13.57 7.42 2.37
N ASN A 181 14.90 7.31 2.12
CA ASN A 181 15.84 6.51 2.93
C ASN A 181 15.40 5.04 3.09
N GLU A 182 14.78 4.49 2.07
CA GLU A 182 14.26 3.11 2.03
C GLU A 182 14.30 2.53 0.60
N ASN A 183 14.16 1.20 0.49
CA ASN A 183 13.95 0.56 -0.79
C ASN A 183 12.52 0.84 -1.26
N VAL A 184 12.39 1.21 -2.53
CA VAL A 184 11.10 1.40 -3.20
C VAL A 184 11.03 0.55 -4.44
N ILE A 185 9.82 0.23 -4.87
CA ILE A 185 9.59 -0.54 -6.08
C ILE A 185 9.52 0.35 -7.31
N PHE A 186 10.17 -0.10 -8.36
CA PHE A 186 10.04 0.39 -9.71
C PHE A 186 9.48 -0.72 -10.57
N ILE A 187 8.76 -0.40 -11.63
CA ILE A 187 8.23 -1.38 -12.57
C ILE A 187 8.85 -1.15 -13.94
N LYS A 188 9.60 -2.13 -14.42
CA LYS A 188 10.08 -2.14 -15.78
C LYS A 188 8.99 -2.72 -16.67
N CYS A 189 8.22 -1.84 -17.33
CA CYS A 189 7.12 -2.24 -18.19
C CYS A 189 7.65 -3.06 -19.38
N LYS A 190 7.10 -4.25 -19.58
CA LYS A 190 7.39 -5.14 -20.71
C LYS A 190 6.35 -4.98 -21.81
N SER A 191 5.09 -4.86 -21.43
CA SER A 191 3.97 -4.65 -22.35
C SER A 191 2.80 -4.00 -21.63
N TYR A 192 1.89 -3.44 -22.40
CA TYR A 192 0.61 -2.95 -21.89
C TYR A 192 -0.52 -3.16 -22.90
N GLU A 193 -1.73 -3.21 -22.40
CA GLU A 193 -2.97 -3.21 -23.16
C GLU A 193 -3.82 -2.03 -22.70
N LYS A 194 -4.45 -1.29 -23.64
CA LYS A 194 -5.40 -0.23 -23.25
C LYS A 194 -6.65 -0.87 -22.67
N SER A 195 -7.07 -0.34 -21.55
CA SER A 195 -8.32 -0.74 -20.87
C SER A 195 -9.32 0.43 -20.92
N GLN A 196 -10.58 0.09 -20.97
CA GLN A 196 -11.66 1.08 -20.83
C GLN A 196 -11.97 1.32 -19.37
#